data_007feb5af6e017b79618d58a7e37e000
#
_entry.id   007feb5af6e017b79618d58a7e37e000
#
_cell.length_a   1.000
_cell.length_b   1.000
_cell.length_c   1.000
_cell.angle_alpha   90.00
_cell.angle_beta   90.00
_cell.angle_gamma   90.00
#
_symmetry.space_group_name_H-M   'P 1'
#
loop_
_entity.id
_entity.type
_entity.pdbx_description
1 polymer ?
#
loop_
_entity_poly.entity_id
_entity_poly.type
_entity_poly.pdbx_seq_one_letter_code
_entity_poly.pdbx_strand_id
1 'polypeptide(L)'
;MQQIIDLTVAFVQDRLKFAESGHDWWHIQRVWNNTKLILETEKADQLVCELTALLHDIADSKFHDGDETIGPRVAGEFLASIGVNQKIIEHVQQIILNMSFKASLGEIAFHSKELEIAQDADRLDAIGAIGIARAFNYGGYKNREMYDPNVKPKTNLSKEEYKNTTAPTINHFHEKLLLLKDKMNTPTAKAIAEQRHHYMEGFLQQFYAEWEGKQ
;
A
#
# COMPACT_ATOMS: atom_id res chain seq x y z
N MET A 1 15.06 20.67 1.66
CA MET A 1 14.45 19.36 1.49
C MET A 1 14.52 18.54 2.78
N GLN A 2 15.69 18.21 3.33
CA GLN A 2 15.80 17.33 4.52
C GLN A 2 14.96 17.80 5.71
N GLN A 3 15.02 19.09 6.07
CA GLN A 3 14.22 19.62 7.18
C GLN A 3 12.70 19.42 7.00
N ILE A 4 12.19 19.54 5.78
CA ILE A 4 10.76 19.30 5.48
C ILE A 4 10.43 17.83 5.70
N ILE A 5 11.28 16.91 5.26
CA ILE A 5 11.11 15.47 5.46
C ILE A 5 11.14 15.13 6.95
N ASP A 6 12.11 15.66 7.73
CA ASP A 6 12.22 15.40 9.16
C ASP A 6 10.97 15.86 9.94
N LEU A 7 10.44 17.04 9.61
CA LEU A 7 9.19 17.56 10.19
C LEU A 7 8.00 16.69 9.80
N THR A 8 7.95 16.20 8.56
CA THR A 8 6.88 15.33 8.09
C THR A 8 6.93 13.98 8.78
N VAL A 9 8.11 13.40 8.96
CA VAL A 9 8.29 12.15 9.71
C VAL A 9 7.78 12.30 11.14
N ALA A 10 8.17 13.36 11.84
CA ALA A 10 7.71 13.62 13.21
C ALA A 10 6.19 13.77 13.30
N PHE A 11 5.59 14.51 12.36
CA PHE A 11 4.14 14.68 12.28
C PHE A 11 3.42 13.35 12.07
N VAL A 12 3.88 12.52 11.12
CA VAL A 12 3.26 11.22 10.80
C VAL A 12 3.39 10.25 11.97
N GLN A 13 4.56 10.19 12.62
CA GLN A 13 4.76 9.34 13.80
C GLN A 13 3.81 9.71 14.94
N ASP A 14 3.61 10.99 15.20
CA ASP A 14 2.66 11.44 16.24
C ASP A 14 1.22 11.09 15.86
N ARG A 15 0.85 11.31 14.60
CA ARG A 15 -0.50 11.04 14.09
C ARG A 15 -0.87 9.55 14.13
N LEU A 16 0.07 8.68 13.79
CA LEU A 16 -0.15 7.23 13.71
C LEU A 16 0.19 6.48 14.99
N LYS A 17 0.44 7.18 16.11
CA LYS A 17 0.86 6.58 17.37
C LYS A 17 -0.09 5.48 17.90
N PHE A 18 -1.37 5.56 17.57
CA PHE A 18 -2.40 4.61 17.97
C PHE A 18 -3.12 3.99 16.77
N ALA A 19 -2.51 4.05 15.57
CA ALA A 19 -3.09 3.46 14.38
C ALA A 19 -3.12 1.93 14.46
N GLU A 20 -4.10 1.32 13.79
CA GLU A 20 -4.21 -0.13 13.69
C GLU A 20 -3.01 -0.73 12.96
N SER A 21 -2.64 -1.97 13.32
CA SER A 21 -1.64 -2.75 12.61
C SER A 21 -1.97 -2.87 11.12
N GLY A 22 -1.05 -2.45 10.28
CA GLY A 22 -1.21 -2.44 8.81
C GLY A 22 -1.30 -1.05 8.19
N HIS A 23 -1.66 -0.01 8.97
CA HIS A 23 -1.66 1.42 8.61
C HIS A 23 -0.87 2.23 9.64
N ASP A 24 0.11 1.60 10.30
CA ASP A 24 0.97 2.17 11.31
C ASP A 24 2.20 2.87 10.69
N TRP A 25 2.99 3.54 11.56
CA TRP A 25 4.24 4.16 11.13
C TRP A 25 5.18 3.20 10.39
N TRP A 26 5.21 1.92 10.74
CA TRP A 26 6.11 0.96 10.11
C TRP A 26 5.71 0.64 8.68
N HIS A 27 4.41 0.64 8.36
CA HIS A 27 3.93 0.60 6.98
C HIS A 27 4.43 1.82 6.20
N ILE A 28 4.20 3.02 6.72
CA ILE A 28 4.64 4.26 6.09
C ILE A 28 6.15 4.26 5.84
N GLN A 29 6.94 3.85 6.80
CA GLN A 29 8.40 3.77 6.66
C GLN A 29 8.82 2.80 5.55
N ARG A 30 8.16 1.64 5.41
CA ARG A 30 8.46 0.70 4.35
C ARG A 30 8.05 1.22 2.98
N VAL A 31 6.89 1.87 2.87
CA VAL A 31 6.45 2.54 1.62
C VAL A 31 7.43 3.63 1.24
N TRP A 32 7.85 4.48 2.17
CA TRP A 32 8.87 5.49 1.94
C TRP A 32 10.22 4.91 1.51
N ASN A 33 10.65 3.78 2.09
CA ASN A 33 11.86 3.08 1.66
C ASN A 33 11.72 2.50 0.25
N ASN A 34 10.57 1.89 -0.09
CA ASN A 34 10.28 1.45 -1.46
C ASN A 34 10.29 2.62 -2.45
N THR A 35 9.73 3.79 -2.07
CA THR A 35 9.77 5.02 -2.88
C THR A 35 11.19 5.44 -3.18
N LYS A 36 12.07 5.49 -2.18
CA LYS A 36 13.50 5.82 -2.37
C LYS A 36 14.20 4.82 -3.28
N LEU A 37 13.94 3.52 -3.11
CA LEU A 37 14.50 2.47 -3.95
C LEU A 37 14.07 2.61 -5.42
N ILE A 38 12.81 2.95 -5.68
CA ILE A 38 12.33 3.20 -7.04
C ILE A 38 13.00 4.45 -7.64
N LEU A 39 13.15 5.51 -6.86
CA LEU A 39 13.77 6.76 -7.28
C LEU A 39 15.27 6.65 -7.61
N GLU A 40 15.95 5.56 -7.22
CA GLU A 40 17.35 5.34 -7.64
C GLU A 40 17.50 5.25 -9.17
N THR A 41 16.46 4.82 -9.88
CA THR A 41 16.47 4.61 -11.32
C THR A 41 15.35 5.34 -12.07
N GLU A 42 14.24 5.67 -11.42
CA GLU A 42 13.13 6.41 -12.02
C GLU A 42 13.28 7.91 -11.77
N LYS A 43 13.06 8.71 -12.82
CA LYS A 43 13.16 10.18 -12.74
C LYS A 43 11.81 10.79 -12.41
N ALA A 44 11.72 11.45 -11.25
CA ALA A 44 10.52 12.15 -10.77
C ALA A 44 10.92 13.23 -9.76
N ASP A 45 9.99 14.06 -9.31
CA ASP A 45 10.22 14.99 -8.21
C ASP A 45 10.34 14.21 -6.89
N GLN A 46 11.58 14.10 -6.40
CA GLN A 46 11.90 13.35 -5.18
C GLN A 46 11.10 13.87 -3.97
N LEU A 47 10.98 15.19 -3.80
CA LEU A 47 10.28 15.77 -2.66
C LEU A 47 8.79 15.41 -2.69
N VAL A 48 8.15 15.52 -3.85
CA VAL A 48 6.74 15.13 -4.02
C VAL A 48 6.56 13.65 -3.71
N CYS A 49 7.41 12.76 -4.25
CA CYS A 49 7.32 11.32 -4.00
C CYS A 49 7.48 10.97 -2.52
N GLU A 50 8.50 11.53 -1.85
CA GLU A 50 8.76 11.23 -0.44
C GLU A 50 7.66 11.79 0.47
N LEU A 51 7.17 13.01 0.23
CA LEU A 51 6.04 13.59 0.98
C LEU A 51 4.77 12.78 0.79
N THR A 52 4.50 12.34 -0.43
CA THR A 52 3.34 11.47 -0.71
C THR A 52 3.46 10.15 0.05
N ALA A 53 4.61 9.48 -0.02
CA ALA A 53 4.82 8.22 0.70
C ALA A 53 4.63 8.36 2.21
N LEU A 54 5.08 9.48 2.80
CA LEU A 54 4.91 9.75 4.22
C LEU A 54 3.47 10.10 4.61
N LEU A 55 2.71 10.76 3.73
CA LEU A 55 1.42 11.37 4.08
C LEU A 55 0.20 10.60 3.52
N HIS A 56 0.37 9.56 2.70
CA HIS A 56 -0.74 8.95 1.98
C HIS A 56 -1.81 8.32 2.88
N ASP A 57 -1.44 7.88 4.06
CA ASP A 57 -2.31 7.08 4.95
C ASP A 57 -2.53 7.74 6.33
N ILE A 58 -2.29 9.07 6.45
CA ILE A 58 -2.41 9.82 7.72
C ILE A 58 -3.84 10.02 8.22
N ALA A 59 -4.83 9.77 7.36
CA ALA A 59 -6.25 9.85 7.69
C ALA A 59 -7.01 8.84 6.82
N ASP A 60 -7.18 7.60 7.33
CA ASP A 60 -7.96 6.57 6.65
C ASP A 60 -9.44 6.96 6.65
N SER A 61 -10.02 7.04 5.44
CA SER A 61 -11.44 7.36 5.23
C SER A 61 -12.39 6.42 5.97
N LYS A 62 -11.94 5.20 6.34
CA LYS A 62 -12.73 4.24 7.14
C LYS A 62 -13.13 4.78 8.51
N PHE A 63 -12.32 5.65 9.11
CA PHE A 63 -12.59 6.29 10.39
C PHE A 63 -13.30 7.64 10.26
N HIS A 64 -13.65 8.03 9.04
CA HIS A 64 -14.25 9.32 8.70
C HIS A 64 -15.43 9.16 7.74
N ASP A 65 -16.33 8.21 8.03
CA ASP A 65 -17.57 7.95 7.30
C ASP A 65 -17.38 7.74 5.78
N GLY A 66 -16.17 7.34 5.36
CA GLY A 66 -15.82 7.11 3.96
C GLY A 66 -15.38 8.37 3.20
N ASP A 67 -15.16 9.49 3.86
CA ASP A 67 -14.69 10.73 3.25
C ASP A 67 -13.22 10.60 2.81
N GLU A 68 -13.00 10.41 1.51
CA GLU A 68 -11.67 10.29 0.90
C GLU A 68 -10.93 11.64 0.79
N THR A 69 -11.59 12.78 1.08
CA THR A 69 -10.99 14.12 0.98
C THR A 69 -10.21 14.53 2.23
N ILE A 70 -10.39 13.84 3.35
CA ILE A 70 -9.75 14.18 4.63
C ILE A 70 -8.24 14.02 4.56
N GLY A 71 -7.74 12.89 4.03
CA GLY A 71 -6.30 12.64 3.89
C GLY A 71 -5.57 13.75 3.13
N PRO A 72 -5.98 14.05 1.88
CA PRO A 72 -5.41 15.16 1.11
C PRO A 72 -5.47 16.51 1.83
N ARG A 73 -6.60 16.83 2.49
CA ARG A 73 -6.77 18.08 3.22
C ARG A 73 -5.81 18.20 4.40
N VAL A 74 -5.73 17.20 5.25
CA VAL A 74 -4.82 17.18 6.41
C VAL A 74 -3.36 17.26 5.98
N ALA A 75 -2.99 16.55 4.89
CA ALA A 75 -1.66 16.64 4.31
C ALA A 75 -1.35 18.06 3.84
N GLY A 76 -2.27 18.71 3.11
CA GLY A 76 -2.10 20.07 2.62
C GLY A 76 -1.98 21.10 3.73
N GLU A 77 -2.85 21.05 4.74
CA GLU A 77 -2.81 21.93 5.91
C GLU A 77 -1.47 21.83 6.65
N PHE A 78 -0.98 20.60 6.88
CA PHE A 78 0.31 20.38 7.51
C PHE A 78 1.46 20.94 6.65
N LEU A 79 1.53 20.60 5.36
CA LEU A 79 2.60 21.06 4.47
C LEU A 79 2.63 22.60 4.33
N ALA A 80 1.46 23.24 4.28
CA ALA A 80 1.36 24.70 4.30
C ALA A 80 1.91 25.30 5.61
N SER A 81 1.64 24.68 6.75
CA SER A 81 2.10 25.14 8.06
C SER A 81 3.62 25.14 8.20
N ILE A 82 4.32 24.28 7.45
CA ILE A 82 5.78 24.20 7.44
C ILE A 82 6.43 24.89 6.23
N GLY A 83 5.64 25.67 5.46
CA GLY A 83 6.12 26.55 4.41
C GLY A 83 6.47 25.83 3.09
N VAL A 84 5.89 24.68 2.79
CA VAL A 84 6.06 24.01 1.50
C VAL A 84 5.37 24.81 0.39
N ASN A 85 5.97 24.82 -0.79
CA ASN A 85 5.44 25.53 -1.95
C ASN A 85 4.05 25.00 -2.35
N GLN A 86 3.13 25.91 -2.68
CA GLN A 86 1.73 25.58 -2.97
C GLN A 86 1.57 24.56 -4.12
N LYS A 87 2.40 24.63 -5.17
CA LYS A 87 2.35 23.67 -6.28
C LYS A 87 2.72 22.25 -5.85
N ILE A 88 3.66 22.11 -4.92
CA ILE A 88 4.04 20.81 -4.35
C ILE A 88 2.88 20.28 -3.50
N ILE A 89 2.28 21.13 -2.68
CA ILE A 89 1.12 20.77 -1.84
C ILE A 89 -0.01 20.23 -2.70
N GLU A 90 -0.41 20.97 -3.73
CA GLU A 90 -1.47 20.57 -4.66
C GLU A 90 -1.17 19.25 -5.35
N HIS A 91 0.08 19.04 -5.78
CA HIS A 91 0.49 17.80 -6.41
C HIS A 91 0.41 16.62 -5.44
N VAL A 92 0.93 16.76 -4.21
CA VAL A 92 0.83 15.72 -3.16
C VAL A 92 -0.64 15.39 -2.84
N GLN A 93 -1.49 16.41 -2.70
CA GLN A 93 -2.92 16.21 -2.45
C GLN A 93 -3.60 15.44 -3.59
N GLN A 94 -3.29 15.78 -4.86
CA GLN A 94 -3.83 15.08 -6.02
C GLN A 94 -3.36 13.62 -6.06
N ILE A 95 -2.11 13.34 -5.72
CA ILE A 95 -1.62 11.97 -5.67
C ILE A 95 -2.34 11.18 -4.57
N ILE A 96 -2.43 11.71 -3.35
CA ILE A 96 -3.11 11.02 -2.23
C ILE A 96 -4.56 10.70 -2.59
N LEU A 97 -5.28 11.64 -3.20
CA LEU A 97 -6.67 11.45 -3.62
C LEU A 97 -6.83 10.33 -4.65
N ASN A 98 -5.85 10.16 -5.56
CA ASN A 98 -5.90 9.20 -6.67
C ASN A 98 -5.07 7.93 -6.42
N MET A 99 -4.41 7.81 -5.27
CA MET A 99 -3.50 6.71 -4.98
C MET A 99 -4.23 5.40 -4.63
N SER A 100 -5.44 5.49 -4.08
CA SER A 100 -6.13 4.31 -3.57
C SER A 100 -6.48 3.30 -4.67
N PHE A 101 -6.44 2.00 -4.34
CA PHE A 101 -6.91 0.94 -5.24
C PHE A 101 -8.37 1.17 -5.69
N LYS A 102 -9.18 1.83 -4.87
CA LYS A 102 -10.56 2.19 -5.21
C LYS A 102 -10.61 3.25 -6.33
N ALA A 103 -9.69 4.21 -6.31
CA ALA A 103 -9.57 5.19 -7.40
C ALA A 103 -9.19 4.51 -8.72
N SER A 104 -8.36 3.45 -8.68
CA SER A 104 -7.92 2.72 -9.88
C SER A 104 -9.02 1.89 -10.59
N LEU A 105 -10.23 1.82 -10.03
CA LEU A 105 -11.38 1.12 -10.61
C LEU A 105 -12.38 2.06 -11.32
N GLY A 106 -12.07 3.38 -11.37
CA GLY A 106 -12.76 4.40 -12.16
C GLY A 106 -11.84 4.98 -13.22
N GLU A 107 -12.35 5.91 -14.03
CA GLU A 107 -11.49 6.75 -14.89
C GLU A 107 -10.68 7.69 -13.99
N ILE A 108 -9.36 7.44 -13.88
CA ILE A 108 -8.45 8.34 -13.17
C ILE A 108 -8.13 9.49 -14.12
N ALA A 109 -8.66 10.67 -13.84
CA ALA A 109 -8.39 11.87 -14.62
C ALA A 109 -6.99 12.48 -14.35
N PHE A 110 -6.32 12.06 -13.27
CA PHE A 110 -5.02 12.56 -12.86
C PHE A 110 -3.92 11.52 -13.09
N HIS A 111 -2.88 11.90 -13.81
CA HIS A 111 -1.70 11.08 -14.08
C HIS A 111 -0.43 11.88 -13.83
N SER A 112 0.51 11.31 -13.10
CA SER A 112 1.88 11.81 -12.97
C SER A 112 2.84 10.67 -12.70
N LYS A 113 4.12 10.90 -12.94
CA LYS A 113 5.16 9.91 -12.64
C LYS A 113 5.27 9.66 -11.13
N GLU A 114 5.04 10.68 -10.33
CA GLU A 114 5.04 10.60 -8.88
C GLU A 114 3.86 9.77 -8.36
N LEU A 115 2.67 9.84 -8.99
CA LEU A 115 1.54 8.96 -8.69
C LEU A 115 1.87 7.50 -9.00
N GLU A 116 2.49 7.22 -10.15
CA GLU A 116 2.94 5.87 -10.52
C GLU A 116 3.88 5.28 -9.45
N ILE A 117 4.89 6.07 -9.04
CA ILE A 117 5.87 5.66 -8.03
C ILE A 117 5.21 5.43 -6.67
N ALA A 118 4.32 6.32 -6.25
CA ALA A 118 3.63 6.20 -4.98
C ALA A 118 2.74 4.94 -4.92
N GLN A 119 1.97 4.68 -5.98
CA GLN A 119 1.16 3.47 -6.10
C GLN A 119 2.01 2.20 -6.08
N ASP A 120 3.14 2.21 -6.79
CA ASP A 120 4.05 1.07 -6.85
C ASP A 120 4.69 0.79 -5.50
N ALA A 121 5.14 1.83 -4.80
CA ALA A 121 5.77 1.72 -3.50
C ALA A 121 4.83 1.10 -2.44
N ASP A 122 3.56 1.52 -2.44
CA ASP A 122 2.53 0.95 -1.55
C ASP A 122 2.19 -0.50 -1.92
N ARG A 123 1.99 -0.79 -3.22
CA ARG A 123 1.73 -2.16 -3.69
C ARG A 123 2.87 -3.11 -3.37
N LEU A 124 4.12 -2.65 -3.47
CA LEU A 124 5.28 -3.45 -3.09
C LEU A 124 5.27 -3.84 -1.61
N ASP A 125 4.76 -3.00 -0.69
CA ASP A 125 4.64 -3.35 0.73
C ASP A 125 3.60 -4.45 0.99
N ALA A 126 2.68 -4.68 0.05
CA ALA A 126 1.66 -5.71 0.16
C ALA A 126 2.11 -7.10 -0.33
N ILE A 127 3.31 -7.25 -0.92
CA ILE A 127 3.79 -8.51 -1.52
C ILE A 127 5.16 -8.93 -0.98
N GLY A 128 5.56 -10.17 -1.28
CA GLY A 128 6.81 -10.76 -0.78
C GLY A 128 6.70 -11.17 0.68
N ALA A 129 7.82 -11.28 1.37
CA ALA A 129 7.89 -11.75 2.76
C ALA A 129 7.07 -10.86 3.71
N ILE A 130 7.12 -9.54 3.54
CA ILE A 130 6.31 -8.59 4.32
C ILE A 130 4.83 -8.78 4.01
N GLY A 131 4.46 -8.95 2.75
CA GLY A 131 3.08 -9.19 2.35
C GLY A 131 2.49 -10.47 2.96
N ILE A 132 3.27 -11.56 2.99
CA ILE A 132 2.90 -12.81 3.66
C ILE A 132 2.62 -12.56 5.15
N ALA A 133 3.57 -11.93 5.86
CA ALA A 133 3.44 -11.65 7.28
C ALA A 133 2.22 -10.76 7.58
N ARG A 134 1.99 -9.71 6.78
CA ARG A 134 0.83 -8.82 6.90
C ARG A 134 -0.49 -9.57 6.66
N ALA A 135 -0.55 -10.45 5.67
CA ALA A 135 -1.77 -11.21 5.35
C ALA A 135 -2.18 -12.09 6.54
N PHE A 136 -1.25 -12.84 7.14
CA PHE A 136 -1.55 -13.68 8.29
C PHE A 136 -1.82 -12.88 9.57
N ASN A 137 -1.09 -11.77 9.80
CA ASN A 137 -1.38 -10.89 10.92
C ASN A 137 -2.80 -10.32 10.85
N TYR A 138 -3.23 -9.83 9.68
CA TYR A 138 -4.59 -9.35 9.46
C TYR A 138 -5.63 -10.47 9.55
N GLY A 139 -5.33 -11.64 8.98
CA GLY A 139 -6.19 -12.83 9.10
C GLY A 139 -6.43 -13.22 10.55
N GLY A 140 -5.39 -13.26 11.37
CA GLY A 140 -5.49 -13.52 12.81
C GLY A 140 -6.31 -12.45 13.55
N TYR A 141 -6.07 -11.16 13.26
CA TYR A 141 -6.86 -10.05 13.81
C TYR A 141 -8.36 -10.17 13.47
N LYS A 142 -8.68 -10.61 12.26
CA LYS A 142 -10.08 -10.85 11.80
C LYS A 142 -10.63 -12.23 12.17
N ASN A 143 -9.89 -13.01 12.96
CA ASN A 143 -10.26 -14.38 13.34
C ASN A 143 -10.60 -15.27 12.13
N ARG A 144 -9.83 -15.14 11.05
CA ARG A 144 -9.93 -15.95 9.83
C ARG A 144 -9.09 -17.21 9.96
N GLU A 145 -9.57 -18.30 9.41
CA GLU A 145 -8.74 -19.49 9.22
C GLU A 145 -7.51 -19.21 8.35
N MET A 146 -6.42 -19.91 8.59
CA MET A 146 -5.25 -19.80 7.70
C MET A 146 -5.58 -20.35 6.31
N TYR A 147 -6.19 -21.54 6.26
CA TYR A 147 -6.51 -22.24 5.02
C TYR A 147 -7.66 -23.25 5.27
N ASP A 148 -8.55 -23.38 4.29
CA ASP A 148 -9.53 -24.45 4.17
C ASP A 148 -9.49 -24.98 2.73
N PRO A 149 -9.13 -26.26 2.48
CA PRO A 149 -9.05 -26.83 1.14
C PRO A 149 -10.41 -26.91 0.41
N ASN A 150 -11.52 -26.81 1.15
CA ASN A 150 -12.87 -26.82 0.61
C ASN A 150 -13.34 -25.44 0.14
N VAL A 151 -12.68 -24.37 0.59
CA VAL A 151 -13.02 -22.98 0.24
C VAL A 151 -12.11 -22.51 -0.89
N LYS A 152 -12.61 -22.48 -2.12
CA LYS A 152 -11.82 -22.04 -3.28
C LYS A 152 -11.69 -20.51 -3.31
N PRO A 153 -10.52 -19.97 -3.73
CA PRO A 153 -10.36 -18.55 -4.00
C PRO A 153 -11.36 -18.08 -5.05
N LYS A 154 -11.90 -16.88 -4.86
CA LYS A 154 -12.82 -16.26 -5.82
C LYS A 154 -12.04 -15.31 -6.72
N THR A 155 -12.15 -15.49 -8.03
CA THR A 155 -11.64 -14.53 -9.01
C THR A 155 -12.71 -13.47 -9.32
N ASN A 156 -12.29 -12.24 -9.59
CA ASN A 156 -13.17 -11.12 -9.98
C ASN A 156 -14.17 -10.68 -8.90
N LEU A 157 -13.75 -10.63 -7.64
CA LEU A 157 -14.54 -10.07 -6.56
C LEU A 157 -14.86 -8.58 -6.84
N SER A 158 -16.12 -8.18 -6.64
CA SER A 158 -16.48 -6.77 -6.54
C SER A 158 -15.84 -6.13 -5.31
N LYS A 159 -15.78 -4.79 -5.27
CA LYS A 159 -15.27 -4.04 -4.09
C LYS A 159 -15.97 -4.43 -2.79
N GLU A 160 -17.27 -4.60 -2.85
CA GLU A 160 -18.12 -4.93 -1.70
C GLU A 160 -17.88 -6.36 -1.22
N GLU A 161 -17.83 -7.33 -2.14
CA GLU A 161 -17.51 -8.72 -1.83
C GLU A 161 -16.10 -8.84 -1.23
N TYR A 162 -15.11 -8.15 -1.79
CA TYR A 162 -13.76 -8.14 -1.26
C TYR A 162 -13.69 -7.56 0.16
N LYS A 163 -14.42 -6.46 0.44
CA LYS A 163 -14.46 -5.82 1.76
C LYS A 163 -15.09 -6.72 2.83
N ASN A 164 -16.10 -7.49 2.45
CA ASN A 164 -16.92 -8.32 3.35
C ASN A 164 -16.51 -9.80 3.36
N THR A 165 -15.44 -10.19 2.66
CA THR A 165 -15.00 -11.58 2.61
C THR A 165 -14.56 -12.08 3.98
N THR A 166 -15.02 -13.30 4.32
CA THR A 166 -14.55 -14.09 5.46
C THR A 166 -13.68 -15.28 5.04
N ALA A 167 -13.27 -15.31 3.78
CA ALA A 167 -12.45 -16.39 3.21
C ALA A 167 -11.14 -16.57 4.00
N PRO A 168 -10.59 -17.81 4.02
CA PRO A 168 -9.30 -18.10 4.62
C PRO A 168 -8.18 -17.21 4.11
N THR A 169 -7.15 -16.99 4.93
CA THR A 169 -6.04 -16.08 4.62
C THR A 169 -5.30 -16.45 3.34
N ILE A 170 -5.10 -17.75 3.08
CA ILE A 170 -4.45 -18.24 1.84
C ILE A 170 -5.22 -17.83 0.57
N ASN A 171 -6.55 -17.75 0.63
CA ASN A 171 -7.32 -17.33 -0.53
C ASN A 171 -6.98 -15.91 -0.97
N HIS A 172 -6.65 -15.01 -0.03
CA HIS A 172 -6.23 -13.64 -0.32
C HIS A 172 -4.98 -13.55 -1.21
N PHE A 173 -4.10 -14.53 -1.15
CA PHE A 173 -2.95 -14.60 -2.06
C PHE A 173 -3.41 -14.70 -3.52
N HIS A 174 -4.34 -15.59 -3.81
CA HIS A 174 -4.85 -15.81 -5.16
C HIS A 174 -5.83 -14.72 -5.61
N GLU A 175 -6.61 -14.18 -4.67
CA GLU A 175 -7.63 -13.16 -4.93
C GLU A 175 -7.03 -11.77 -5.18
N LYS A 176 -5.84 -11.48 -4.62
CA LYS A 176 -5.22 -10.15 -4.72
C LYS A 176 -3.70 -10.18 -4.84
N LEU A 177 -2.97 -10.78 -3.87
CA LEU A 177 -1.54 -10.50 -3.72
C LEU A 177 -0.73 -10.93 -4.94
N LEU A 178 -1.01 -12.10 -5.50
CA LEU A 178 -0.33 -12.60 -6.70
C LEU A 178 -0.65 -11.77 -7.96
N LEU A 179 -1.76 -11.04 -7.97
CA LEU A 179 -2.17 -10.20 -9.10
C LEU A 179 -1.49 -8.82 -9.09
N LEU A 180 -0.87 -8.43 -7.96
CA LEU A 180 -0.31 -7.08 -7.80
C LEU A 180 0.92 -6.84 -8.67
N LYS A 181 1.71 -7.87 -9.02
CA LYS A 181 2.86 -7.69 -9.90
C LYS A 181 2.47 -7.09 -11.25
N ASP A 182 1.33 -7.50 -11.79
CA ASP A 182 0.82 -7.03 -13.09
C ASP A 182 0.19 -5.62 -13.03
N LYS A 183 0.08 -5.05 -11.81
CA LYS A 183 -0.44 -3.72 -11.56
C LYS A 183 0.66 -2.67 -11.33
N MET A 184 1.93 -3.07 -11.40
CA MET A 184 3.04 -2.12 -11.27
C MET A 184 3.14 -1.23 -12.52
N ASN A 185 3.42 0.05 -12.27
CA ASN A 185 3.50 1.06 -13.32
C ASN A 185 4.93 1.16 -13.87
N THR A 186 5.92 1.30 -12.97
CA THR A 186 7.31 1.61 -13.32
C THR A 186 8.11 0.33 -13.63
N PRO A 187 9.09 0.39 -14.54
CA PRO A 187 9.99 -0.72 -14.82
C PRO A 187 10.69 -1.26 -13.57
N THR A 188 11.15 -0.36 -12.71
CA THR A 188 11.85 -0.71 -11.46
C THR A 188 10.95 -1.48 -10.52
N ALA A 189 9.73 -1.00 -10.29
CA ALA A 189 8.77 -1.69 -9.43
C ALA A 189 8.34 -3.04 -10.01
N LYS A 190 8.21 -3.17 -11.34
CA LYS A 190 7.93 -4.46 -12.01
C LYS A 190 9.01 -5.49 -11.72
N ALA A 191 10.28 -5.11 -11.83
CA ALA A 191 11.40 -6.01 -11.56
C ALA A 191 11.44 -6.47 -10.09
N ILE A 192 11.20 -5.55 -9.14
CA ILE A 192 11.12 -5.87 -7.71
C ILE A 192 9.91 -6.75 -7.41
N ALA A 193 8.75 -6.43 -7.99
CA ALA A 193 7.51 -7.17 -7.79
C ALA A 193 7.61 -8.61 -8.30
N GLU A 194 8.30 -8.84 -9.42
CA GLU A 194 8.53 -10.20 -9.94
C GLU A 194 9.31 -11.06 -8.94
N GLN A 195 10.38 -10.52 -8.33
CA GLN A 195 11.15 -11.23 -7.31
C GLN A 195 10.29 -11.53 -6.07
N ARG A 196 9.51 -10.55 -5.59
CA ARG A 196 8.61 -10.73 -4.44
C ARG A 196 7.48 -11.72 -4.73
N HIS A 197 7.00 -11.74 -5.96
CA HIS A 197 5.98 -12.69 -6.44
C HIS A 197 6.50 -14.13 -6.41
N HIS A 198 7.67 -14.40 -7.01
CA HIS A 198 8.29 -15.73 -6.97
C HIS A 198 8.53 -16.22 -5.53
N TYR A 199 8.90 -15.30 -4.62
CA TYR A 199 9.03 -15.65 -3.22
C TYR A 199 7.69 -16.12 -2.61
N MET A 200 6.58 -15.45 -2.94
CA MET A 200 5.23 -15.84 -2.47
C MET A 200 4.79 -17.18 -3.09
N GLU A 201 5.09 -17.43 -4.36
CA GLU A 201 4.79 -18.72 -5.00
C GLU A 201 5.54 -19.88 -4.31
N GLY A 202 6.83 -19.68 -4.02
CA GLY A 202 7.62 -20.66 -3.26
C GLY A 202 7.08 -20.90 -1.86
N PHE A 203 6.67 -19.84 -1.14
CA PHE A 203 6.01 -19.97 0.15
C PHE A 203 4.71 -20.79 0.05
N LEU A 204 3.85 -20.51 -0.93
CA LEU A 204 2.59 -21.24 -1.11
C LEU A 204 2.84 -22.73 -1.44
N GLN A 205 3.83 -23.01 -2.30
CA GLN A 205 4.21 -24.37 -2.63
C GLN A 205 4.64 -25.15 -1.38
N GLN A 206 5.49 -24.56 -0.55
CA GLN A 206 5.94 -25.16 0.71
C GLN A 206 4.78 -25.32 1.69
N PHE A 207 3.94 -24.29 1.85
CA PHE A 207 2.78 -24.31 2.73
C PHE A 207 1.83 -25.48 2.40
N TYR A 208 1.50 -25.67 1.11
CA TYR A 208 0.60 -26.75 0.71
C TYR A 208 1.24 -28.14 0.91
N ALA A 209 2.54 -28.29 0.65
CA ALA A 209 3.24 -29.54 0.88
C ALA A 209 3.23 -29.94 2.37
N GLU A 210 3.51 -28.99 3.26
CA GLU A 210 3.43 -29.20 4.71
C GLU A 210 2.01 -29.48 5.18
N TRP A 211 1.03 -28.76 4.65
CA TRP A 211 -0.39 -28.98 4.97
C TRP A 211 -0.85 -30.40 4.65
N GLU A 212 -0.36 -30.96 3.55
CA GLU A 212 -0.69 -32.30 3.11
C GLU A 212 0.23 -33.40 3.76
N GLY A 213 1.18 -33.00 4.60
CA GLY A 213 2.13 -33.91 5.22
C GLY A 213 3.11 -34.58 4.24
N LYS A 214 3.43 -33.90 3.15
CA LYS A 214 4.34 -34.40 2.10
C LYS A 214 5.79 -33.96 2.31
N GLN A 215 6.04 -32.98 3.15
CA GLN A 215 7.39 -32.49 3.52
C GLN A 215 7.42 -32.09 4.99
#